data_e0adb55389c0d020652116f1eac056e0
#
_entry.id   e0adb55389c0d020652116f1eac056e0
#
_cell.length_a   1.000
_cell.length_b   1.000
_cell.length_c   1.000
_cell.angle_alpha   90.00
_cell.angle_beta   90.00
_cell.angle_gamma   90.00
#
_symmetry.space_group_name_H-M   'P 1'
#
loop_
_entity.id
_entity.type
_entity.pdbx_description
1 polymer ?
#
loop_
_entity_poly.entity_id
_entity_poly.type
_entity_poly.pdbx_seq_one_letter_code
_entity_poly.pdbx_strand_id
1 'polypeptide(L)'
;MDMRAYYQKIRDAAETALFLAKVPPSDQKFMVVDAATYSAWRQIPRFSEFQTAGDAGLRSLIDGSVGKIKDFFVFRSQYVQKTGSSPVTTHNLAFTKSALGLVVRRLPQPMPGTGAIAEYAELGNFGMRVVMSYQPNTLAQQFTVDVLYGCGVLRNSSGVQVNT
;
A
#
# COMPACT_ATOMS: atom_id res chain seq x y z
N MET A 1 -26.34 8.55 13.37
CA MET A 1 -25.73 7.27 13.02
C MET A 1 -24.40 7.16 13.76
N ASP A 2 -24.24 6.14 14.59
CA ASP A 2 -23.00 6.02 15.37
C ASP A 2 -21.86 5.64 14.42
N MET A 3 -20.95 6.57 14.16
CA MET A 3 -19.80 6.38 13.28
C MET A 3 -18.94 5.18 13.70
N ARG A 4 -18.90 4.88 14.99
CA ARG A 4 -18.16 3.74 15.54
C ARG A 4 -18.73 2.41 15.06
N ALA A 5 -20.05 2.25 15.15
CA ALA A 5 -20.75 1.05 14.68
C ALA A 5 -20.60 0.88 13.15
N TYR A 6 -20.60 1.99 12.41
CA TYR A 6 -20.41 2.00 10.97
C TYR A 6 -19.03 1.45 10.57
N TYR A 7 -17.95 1.96 11.15
CA TYR A 7 -16.59 1.50 10.83
C TYR A 7 -16.31 0.05 11.27
N GLN A 8 -16.91 -0.37 12.38
CA GLN A 8 -16.84 -1.79 12.79
C GLN A 8 -17.54 -2.70 11.77
N LYS A 9 -18.72 -2.31 11.31
CA LYS A 9 -19.47 -3.06 10.30
C LYS A 9 -18.73 -3.20 8.99
N ILE A 10 -18.08 -2.13 8.53
CA ILE A 10 -17.26 -2.14 7.30
C ILE A 10 -16.11 -3.15 7.42
N ARG A 11 -15.38 -3.13 8.52
CA ARG A 11 -14.29 -4.06 8.77
C ARG A 11 -14.78 -5.51 8.83
N ASP A 12 -15.85 -5.77 9.57
CA ASP A 12 -16.41 -7.11 9.73
C ASP A 12 -16.96 -7.63 8.38
N ALA A 13 -17.49 -6.77 7.55
CA ALA A 13 -17.88 -7.11 6.18
C ALA A 13 -16.67 -7.50 5.30
N ALA A 14 -15.55 -6.77 5.42
CA ALA A 14 -14.32 -7.10 4.69
C ALA A 14 -13.74 -8.46 5.14
N GLU A 15 -13.73 -8.73 6.45
CA GLU A 15 -13.29 -10.00 7.00
C GLU A 15 -14.16 -11.15 6.51
N THR A 16 -15.49 -10.99 6.56
CA THR A 16 -16.46 -11.98 6.08
C THR A 16 -16.28 -12.22 4.58
N ALA A 17 -16.10 -11.19 3.78
CA ALA A 17 -15.90 -11.32 2.34
C ALA A 17 -14.62 -12.12 2.00
N LEU A 18 -13.51 -11.85 2.68
CA LEU A 18 -12.26 -12.60 2.51
C LEU A 18 -12.42 -14.07 2.97
N PHE A 19 -13.16 -14.31 4.03
CA PHE A 19 -13.44 -15.67 4.49
C PHE A 19 -14.29 -16.46 3.49
N LEU A 20 -15.34 -15.85 2.95
CA LEU A 20 -16.17 -16.45 1.90
C LEU A 20 -15.38 -16.71 0.61
N ALA A 21 -14.38 -15.88 0.32
CA ALA A 21 -13.44 -16.09 -0.79
C ALA A 21 -12.41 -17.20 -0.54
N LYS A 22 -12.53 -17.96 0.55
CA LYS A 22 -11.64 -19.07 0.93
C LYS A 22 -10.17 -18.65 1.08
N VAL A 23 -9.95 -17.46 1.62
CA VAL A 23 -8.61 -17.02 2.01
C VAL A 23 -8.23 -17.75 3.30
N PRO A 24 -7.05 -18.38 3.38
CA PRO A 24 -6.61 -19.06 4.59
C PRO A 24 -6.57 -18.11 5.80
N PRO A 25 -7.05 -18.54 6.97
CA PRO A 25 -7.02 -17.70 8.17
C PRO A 25 -5.60 -17.41 8.66
N SER A 26 -4.63 -18.25 8.30
CA SER A 26 -3.21 -18.07 8.63
C SER A 26 -2.53 -16.96 7.84
N ASP A 27 -3.12 -16.53 6.73
CA ASP A 27 -2.54 -15.48 5.89
C ASP A 27 -2.65 -14.12 6.56
N GLN A 28 -1.56 -13.36 6.50
CA GLN A 28 -1.55 -11.97 6.95
C GLN A 28 -2.46 -11.12 6.07
N LYS A 29 -3.40 -10.45 6.71
CA LYS A 29 -4.35 -9.55 6.06
C LYS A 29 -3.91 -8.11 6.26
N PHE A 30 -3.97 -7.33 5.21
CA PHE A 30 -3.60 -5.92 5.18
C PHE A 30 -4.81 -5.09 4.80
N MET A 31 -4.87 -3.89 5.37
CA MET A 31 -5.89 -2.91 5.00
C MET A 31 -5.25 -1.56 4.78
N VAL A 32 -5.48 -0.98 3.62
CA VAL A 32 -5.03 0.37 3.25
C VAL A 32 -6.23 1.29 3.29
N VAL A 33 -6.13 2.33 4.10
CA VAL A 33 -7.22 3.28 4.35
C VAL A 33 -6.78 4.72 4.12
N ASP A 34 -7.73 5.57 3.80
CA ASP A 34 -7.53 7.02 3.71
C ASP A 34 -7.24 7.64 5.08
N ALA A 35 -6.63 8.82 5.05
CA ALA A 35 -6.27 9.56 6.26
C ALA A 35 -7.48 9.92 7.14
N ALA A 36 -8.63 10.25 6.54
CA ALA A 36 -9.85 10.56 7.27
C ALA A 36 -10.40 9.33 8.00
N THR A 37 -10.51 8.20 7.29
CA THR A 37 -10.93 6.91 7.87
C THR A 37 -9.99 6.46 8.99
N TYR A 38 -8.69 6.60 8.77
CA TYR A 38 -7.67 6.26 9.77
C TYR A 38 -7.79 7.13 11.03
N SER A 39 -8.00 8.45 10.87
CA SER A 39 -8.19 9.38 11.97
C SER A 39 -9.46 9.06 12.78
N ALA A 40 -10.55 8.71 12.10
CA ALA A 40 -11.79 8.29 12.76
C ALA A 40 -11.61 7.00 13.58
N TRP A 41 -10.84 6.04 13.08
CA TRP A 41 -10.52 4.82 13.81
C TRP A 41 -9.68 5.08 15.07
N ARG A 42 -8.75 6.03 15.01
CA ARG A 42 -7.96 6.43 16.19
C ARG A 42 -8.81 7.03 17.32
N GLN A 43 -9.95 7.62 17.00
CA GLN A 43 -10.87 8.20 17.99
C GLN A 43 -11.70 7.13 18.72
N ILE A 44 -11.65 5.87 18.28
CA ILE A 44 -12.35 4.78 18.97
C ILE A 44 -11.54 4.40 20.22
N PRO A 45 -12.10 4.55 21.46
CA PRO A 45 -11.36 4.35 22.71
C PRO A 45 -10.67 2.98 22.79
N ARG A 46 -11.31 1.94 22.25
CA ARG A 46 -10.78 0.58 22.24
C ARG A 46 -9.43 0.42 21.55
N PHE A 47 -9.05 1.35 20.65
CA PHE A 47 -7.78 1.30 19.94
C PHE A 47 -6.74 2.28 20.48
N SER A 48 -7.16 3.26 21.29
CA SER A 48 -6.31 4.31 21.85
C SER A 48 -6.05 4.17 23.34
N GLU A 49 -6.87 3.41 24.07
CA GLU A 49 -6.74 3.27 25.51
C GLU A 49 -5.88 2.07 25.88
N PHE A 50 -4.81 2.32 26.64
CA PHE A 50 -3.86 1.29 27.12
C PHE A 50 -4.55 0.18 27.91
N GLN A 51 -5.54 0.51 28.73
CA GLN A 51 -6.25 -0.47 29.57
C GLN A 51 -7.03 -1.52 28.77
N THR A 52 -7.40 -1.17 27.52
CA THR A 52 -8.24 -2.04 26.68
C THR A 52 -7.42 -2.79 25.61
N ALA A 53 -6.25 -2.27 25.25
CA ALA A 53 -5.45 -2.75 24.12
C ALA A 53 -4.16 -3.47 24.51
N GLY A 54 -3.80 -3.51 25.81
CA GLY A 54 -2.57 -4.14 26.29
C GLY A 54 -1.31 -3.53 25.65
N ASP A 55 -0.31 -4.38 25.38
CA ASP A 55 0.98 -3.96 24.76
C ASP A 55 0.81 -3.23 23.40
N ALA A 56 -0.21 -3.58 22.64
CA ALA A 56 -0.55 -2.89 21.40
C ALA A 56 -1.03 -1.45 21.63
N GLY A 57 -1.68 -1.19 22.78
CA GLY A 57 -2.10 0.15 23.17
C GLY A 57 -0.94 1.08 23.50
N LEU A 58 0.12 0.57 24.09
CA LEU A 58 1.32 1.38 24.38
C LEU A 58 1.99 1.87 23.08
N ARG A 59 2.10 1.03 22.08
CA ARG A 59 2.62 1.41 20.76
C ARG A 59 1.73 2.42 20.06
N SER A 60 0.42 2.24 20.14
CA SER A 60 -0.54 3.19 19.58
C SER A 60 -0.45 4.58 20.23
N LEU A 61 -0.19 4.65 21.53
CA LEU A 61 0.02 5.91 22.25
C LEU A 61 1.33 6.60 21.88
N ILE A 62 2.41 5.84 21.72
CA ILE A 62 3.75 6.38 21.41
C ILE A 62 3.86 6.74 19.94
N ASP A 63 3.52 5.81 19.04
CA ASP A 63 3.72 5.97 17.59
C ASP A 63 2.51 6.59 16.89
N GLY A 64 1.38 6.69 17.57
CA GLY A 64 0.12 7.11 16.99
C GLY A 64 -0.39 6.19 15.88
N SER A 65 0.09 4.95 15.83
CA SER A 65 -0.32 3.96 14.85
C SER A 65 -1.54 3.19 15.35
N VAL A 66 -2.45 2.85 14.45
CA VAL A 66 -3.58 1.96 14.76
C VAL A 66 -3.12 0.50 14.90
N GLY A 67 -1.96 0.18 14.32
CA GLY A 67 -1.34 -1.14 14.42
C GLY A 67 -2.16 -2.24 13.78
N LYS A 68 -2.37 -3.32 14.54
CA LYS A 68 -3.17 -4.48 14.12
C LYS A 68 -4.57 -4.39 14.73
N ILE A 69 -5.58 -4.35 13.89
CA ILE A 69 -6.99 -4.40 14.31
C ILE A 69 -7.53 -5.78 13.98
N LYS A 70 -7.79 -6.61 15.00
CA LYS A 70 -8.07 -8.05 14.84
C LYS A 70 -6.99 -8.69 13.96
N ASP A 71 -7.34 -9.16 12.76
CA ASP A 71 -6.44 -9.83 11.84
C ASP A 71 -5.81 -8.92 10.78
N PHE A 72 -6.22 -7.64 10.71
CA PHE A 72 -5.74 -6.70 9.71
C PHE A 72 -4.61 -5.82 10.23
N PHE A 73 -3.52 -5.75 9.46
CA PHE A 73 -2.52 -4.69 9.59
C PHE A 73 -3.00 -3.47 8.83
N VAL A 74 -3.19 -2.36 9.52
CA VAL A 74 -3.77 -1.14 8.94
C VAL A 74 -2.68 -0.16 8.56
N PHE A 75 -2.70 0.28 7.30
CA PHE A 75 -1.81 1.28 6.75
C PHE A 75 -2.58 2.48 6.26
N ARG A 76 -2.04 3.67 6.52
CA ARG A 76 -2.56 4.93 6.00
C ARG A 76 -1.89 5.26 4.67
N SER A 77 -2.68 5.63 3.66
CA SER A 77 -2.17 6.09 2.38
C SER A 77 -2.90 7.35 1.92
N GLN A 78 -2.17 8.25 1.28
CA GLN A 78 -2.72 9.44 0.63
C GLN A 78 -3.21 9.13 -0.80
N TYR A 79 -2.83 7.98 -1.35
CA TYR A 79 -3.14 7.57 -2.72
C TYR A 79 -4.40 6.73 -2.84
N VAL A 80 -5.19 6.65 -1.78
CA VAL A 80 -6.49 5.97 -1.83
C VAL A 80 -7.41 6.72 -2.78
N GLN A 81 -7.95 6.00 -3.75
CA GLN A 81 -8.83 6.59 -4.76
C GLN A 81 -10.12 7.09 -4.13
N LYS A 82 -10.54 8.26 -4.56
CA LYS A 82 -11.81 8.90 -4.18
C LYS A 82 -12.63 9.17 -5.42
N THR A 83 -13.92 8.90 -5.36
CA THR A 83 -14.86 9.16 -6.45
C THR A 83 -16.07 9.94 -5.94
N GLY A 84 -16.68 10.71 -6.84
CA GLY A 84 -17.80 11.59 -6.51
C GLY A 84 -17.36 12.94 -5.94
N SER A 85 -18.26 13.91 -5.98
CA SER A 85 -18.06 15.26 -5.46
C SER A 85 -18.89 15.55 -4.21
N SER A 86 -20.07 14.93 -4.10
CA SER A 86 -20.96 15.03 -2.94
C SER A 86 -22.06 13.97 -3.01
N PRO A 87 -22.01 12.90 -2.21
CA PRO A 87 -20.96 12.54 -1.26
C PRO A 87 -19.70 12.01 -1.96
N VAL A 88 -18.55 12.19 -1.31
CA VAL A 88 -17.29 11.61 -1.75
C VAL A 88 -17.20 10.17 -1.22
N THR A 89 -17.03 9.22 -2.12
CA THR A 89 -16.80 7.81 -1.76
C THR A 89 -15.31 7.51 -1.76
N THR A 90 -14.80 7.00 -0.67
CA THR A 90 -13.40 6.60 -0.52
C THR A 90 -13.28 5.08 -0.71
N HIS A 91 -12.37 4.66 -1.59
CA HIS A 91 -12.15 3.25 -1.93
C HIS A 91 -10.99 2.66 -1.13
N ASN A 92 -11.24 2.25 0.10
CA ASN A 92 -10.26 1.54 0.90
C ASN A 92 -10.09 0.10 0.39
N LEU A 93 -8.92 -0.49 0.61
CA LEU A 93 -8.61 -1.84 0.13
C LEU A 93 -8.19 -2.75 1.27
N ALA A 94 -8.86 -3.88 1.40
CA ALA A 94 -8.47 -4.99 2.28
C ALA A 94 -7.96 -6.15 1.43
N PHE A 95 -6.76 -6.68 1.70
CA PHE A 95 -6.15 -7.70 0.86
C PHE A 95 -5.12 -8.54 1.62
N THR A 96 -4.74 -9.67 1.00
CA THR A 96 -3.59 -10.48 1.43
C THR A 96 -2.41 -10.32 0.47
N LYS A 97 -1.23 -10.78 0.86
CA LYS A 97 -0.03 -10.72 0.01
C LYS A 97 -0.22 -11.38 -1.36
N SER A 98 -1.09 -12.38 -1.44
CA SER A 98 -1.39 -13.10 -2.68
C SER A 98 -2.29 -12.34 -3.66
N ALA A 99 -2.91 -11.24 -3.24
CA ALA A 99 -3.82 -10.47 -4.08
C ALA A 99 -3.10 -9.67 -5.16
N LEU A 100 -1.96 -9.08 -4.82
CA LEU A 100 -1.23 -8.13 -5.67
C LEU A 100 0.19 -8.64 -5.92
N GLY A 101 0.66 -8.47 -7.14
CA GLY A 101 2.03 -8.74 -7.54
C GLY A 101 2.73 -7.49 -8.03
N LEU A 102 3.97 -7.32 -7.60
CA LEU A 102 4.90 -6.33 -8.12
C LEU A 102 6.12 -7.06 -8.69
N VAL A 103 6.43 -6.79 -9.94
CA VAL A 103 7.60 -7.35 -10.62
C VAL A 103 8.48 -6.20 -11.07
N VAL A 104 9.75 -6.29 -10.79
CA VAL A 104 10.78 -5.35 -11.27
C VAL A 104 11.73 -6.11 -12.17
N ARG A 105 12.06 -5.55 -13.33
CA ARG A 105 12.98 -6.15 -14.28
C ARG A 105 14.09 -5.19 -14.63
N ARG A 106 15.29 -5.73 -14.77
CA ARG A 106 16.43 -4.96 -15.29
C ARG A 106 16.20 -4.60 -16.76
N LEU A 107 16.43 -3.34 -17.08
CA LEU A 107 16.43 -2.84 -18.47
C LEU A 107 17.70 -3.29 -19.20
N PRO A 108 17.66 -3.52 -20.51
CA PRO A 108 18.86 -3.84 -21.27
C PRO A 108 19.86 -2.70 -21.25
N GLN A 109 21.14 -3.01 -21.30
CA GLN A 109 22.19 -2.01 -21.40
C GLN A 109 22.21 -1.36 -22.78
N PRO A 110 22.66 -0.10 -22.88
CA PRO A 110 22.93 0.54 -24.16
C PRO A 110 23.92 -0.30 -24.98
N MET A 111 23.78 -0.25 -26.31
CA MET A 111 24.73 -0.93 -27.18
C MET A 111 26.14 -0.35 -27.04
N PRO A 112 27.17 -1.18 -27.08
CA PRO A 112 28.57 -0.69 -27.13
C PRO A 112 28.75 0.29 -28.28
N GLY A 113 29.48 1.38 -28.03
CA GLY A 113 29.77 2.37 -29.09
C GLY A 113 28.78 3.53 -29.18
N THR A 114 27.69 3.55 -28.40
CA THR A 114 26.71 4.66 -28.38
C THR A 114 27.18 5.84 -27.52
N GLY A 115 28.34 5.76 -26.88
CA GLY A 115 28.82 6.80 -25.95
C GLY A 115 28.03 6.90 -24.65
N ALA A 116 27.14 5.95 -24.38
CA ALA A 116 26.39 5.85 -23.15
C ALA A 116 26.97 4.77 -22.24
N ILE A 117 27.10 5.07 -20.96
CA ILE A 117 27.50 4.14 -19.90
C ILE A 117 26.29 3.93 -19.02
N ALA A 118 25.97 2.67 -18.73
CA ALA A 118 24.84 2.33 -17.84
C ALA A 118 25.33 1.48 -16.68
N GLU A 119 24.86 1.84 -15.50
CA GLU A 119 25.07 1.07 -14.28
C GLU A 119 23.74 0.74 -13.59
N TYR A 120 23.72 -0.36 -12.84
CA TYR A 120 22.56 -0.79 -12.06
C TYR A 120 22.81 -0.58 -10.59
N ALA A 121 21.86 0.07 -9.95
CA ALA A 121 21.77 0.12 -8.50
C ALA A 121 20.58 -0.73 -8.03
N GLU A 122 20.80 -1.63 -7.09
CA GLU A 122 19.76 -2.48 -6.52
C GLU A 122 19.61 -2.19 -5.03
N LEU A 123 18.35 -1.97 -4.63
CA LEU A 123 17.97 -1.82 -3.23
C LEU A 123 16.83 -2.80 -2.93
N GLY A 124 17.15 -3.91 -2.29
CA GLY A 124 16.19 -4.99 -2.05
C GLY A 124 15.64 -5.56 -3.37
N ASN A 125 14.32 -5.48 -3.55
CA ASN A 125 13.65 -5.98 -4.75
C ASN A 125 13.53 -4.93 -5.87
N PHE A 126 14.01 -3.71 -5.64
CA PHE A 126 13.99 -2.64 -6.64
C PHE A 126 15.35 -2.48 -7.29
N GLY A 127 15.35 -2.57 -8.62
CA GLY A 127 16.53 -2.26 -9.43
C GLY A 127 16.27 -1.02 -10.27
N MET A 128 17.18 -0.08 -10.24
CA MET A 128 17.16 1.09 -11.12
C MET A 128 18.41 1.09 -12.00
N ARG A 129 18.25 1.57 -13.22
CA ARG A 129 19.36 1.78 -14.14
C ARG A 129 19.67 3.28 -14.19
N VAL A 130 20.93 3.60 -14.09
CA VAL A 130 21.45 4.95 -14.31
C VAL A 130 22.25 4.94 -15.62
N VAL A 131 21.82 5.75 -16.56
CA VAL A 131 22.48 5.89 -17.86
C VAL A 131 23.12 7.28 -17.93
N MET A 132 24.40 7.32 -18.23
CA MET A 132 25.13 8.54 -18.48
C MET A 132 25.48 8.61 -19.96
N SER A 133 25.10 9.70 -20.63
CA SER A 133 25.40 9.96 -22.03
C SER A 133 25.81 11.40 -22.26
N TYR A 134 26.67 11.62 -23.25
CA TYR A 134 27.03 12.95 -23.70
C TYR A 134 26.11 13.40 -24.83
N GLN A 135 25.47 14.54 -24.69
CA GLN A 135 24.61 15.14 -25.71
C GLN A 135 25.37 16.23 -26.48
N PRO A 136 25.81 15.95 -27.72
CA PRO A 136 26.61 16.88 -28.49
C PRO A 136 25.84 18.16 -28.87
N ASN A 137 24.53 18.08 -29.02
CA ASN A 137 23.70 19.24 -29.39
C ASN A 137 23.58 20.28 -28.29
N THR A 138 23.70 19.87 -27.03
CA THR A 138 23.61 20.75 -25.87
C THR A 138 24.95 20.92 -25.16
N LEU A 139 26.00 20.22 -25.61
CA LEU A 139 27.34 20.17 -25.00
C LEU A 139 27.29 19.82 -23.50
N ALA A 140 26.37 18.95 -23.13
CA ALA A 140 26.11 18.61 -21.73
C ALA A 140 26.12 17.07 -21.51
N GLN A 141 26.47 16.68 -20.28
CA GLN A 141 26.28 15.30 -19.84
C GLN A 141 24.86 15.12 -19.32
N GLN A 142 24.18 14.12 -19.82
CA GLN A 142 22.83 13.76 -19.40
C GLN A 142 22.87 12.52 -18.52
N PHE A 143 22.22 12.61 -17.35
CA PHE A 143 21.96 11.49 -16.46
C PHE A 143 20.49 11.12 -16.57
N THR A 144 20.21 9.87 -16.92
CA THR A 144 18.86 9.33 -16.97
C THR A 144 18.74 8.20 -15.96
N VAL A 145 17.75 8.31 -15.07
CA VAL A 145 17.43 7.25 -14.12
C VAL A 145 16.11 6.63 -14.55
N ASP A 146 16.10 5.34 -14.77
CA ASP A 146 14.91 4.61 -15.18
C ASP A 146 14.70 3.32 -14.37
N VAL A 147 13.43 2.96 -14.23
CA VAL A 147 12.99 1.74 -13.56
C VAL A 147 11.92 1.09 -14.41
N LEU A 148 12.06 -0.21 -14.65
CA LEU A 148 11.04 -1.02 -15.30
C LEU A 148 10.33 -1.87 -14.25
N TYR A 149 9.08 -1.55 -13.98
CA TYR A 149 8.26 -2.31 -13.06
C TYR A 149 6.87 -2.57 -13.66
N GLY A 150 6.24 -3.62 -13.18
CA GLY A 150 4.86 -3.93 -13.49
C GLY A 150 4.14 -4.34 -12.21
N CYS A 151 2.91 -3.90 -12.06
CA CYS A 151 2.05 -4.33 -10.98
C CYS A 151 0.76 -4.90 -11.57
N GLY A 152 0.20 -5.89 -10.89
CA GLY A 152 -1.03 -6.52 -11.34
C GLY A 152 -1.74 -7.26 -10.23
N VAL A 153 -3.01 -7.54 -10.47
CA VAL A 153 -3.81 -8.39 -9.59
C VAL A 153 -3.50 -9.84 -9.92
N LEU A 154 -2.96 -10.58 -8.96
CA LEU A 154 -2.67 -12.00 -9.11
C LEU A 154 -3.89 -12.85 -8.80
N ARG A 155 -4.58 -12.53 -7.69
CA ARG A 155 -5.75 -13.25 -7.23
C ARG A 155 -6.83 -12.27 -6.79
N ASN A 156 -7.83 -12.07 -7.63
CA ASN A 156 -8.92 -11.13 -7.37
C ASN A 156 -9.74 -11.47 -6.11
N SER A 157 -9.89 -12.77 -5.83
CA SER A 157 -10.62 -13.22 -4.64
C SER A 157 -9.92 -12.92 -3.30
N SER A 158 -8.63 -12.58 -3.34
CA SER A 158 -7.84 -12.27 -2.14
C SER A 158 -7.78 -10.78 -1.79
N GLY A 159 -8.54 -9.95 -2.50
CA GLY A 159 -8.70 -8.53 -2.24
C GLY A 159 -10.17 -8.12 -2.26
N VAL A 160 -10.54 -7.20 -1.36
CA VAL A 160 -11.90 -6.66 -1.24
C VAL A 160 -11.81 -5.16 -1.14
N GLN A 161 -12.57 -4.47 -1.99
CA GLN A 161 -12.72 -3.03 -1.91
C GLN A 161 -13.77 -2.67 -0.86
N VAL A 162 -13.44 -1.72 -0.02
CA VAL A 162 -14.28 -1.25 1.09
C VAL A 162 -14.55 0.22 0.89
N ASN A 163 -15.79 0.54 0.56
CA ASN A 163 -16.21 1.91 0.31
C ASN A 163 -16.66 2.59 1.60
N THR A 164 -16.17 3.80 1.83
CA THR A 164 -16.54 4.65 2.97
C THR A 164 -16.87 6.06 2.53
#